data_60c70aa5b9c2319136bc599aa4ccf8c7
#
_entry.id   60c70aa5b9c2319136bc599aa4ccf8c7
#
_cell.length_a   1.000
_cell.length_b   1.000
_cell.length_c   1.000
_cell.angle_alpha   90.00
_cell.angle_beta   90.00
_cell.angle_gamma   90.00
#
_symmetry.space_group_name_H-M   'P 1'
#
loop_
_entity.id
_entity.type
_entity.pdbx_description
1 polymer ?
#
loop_
_entity_poly.entity_id
_entity_poly.type
_entity_poly.pdbx_seq_one_letter_code
_entity_poly.pdbx_strand_id
1 'polypeptide(L)'
;SPSQADKKNTTRKPRKKKPAPFAWVNPIPKQRQHPSLKHGTFQSPSLKHEVGYAILLPPGYTDGEPDKRFPVVYYLHGGRPGSESKSIALVPQMHSAMESGQVPGMIYVFVNGGPVSHYNIPGEPTKQGADVFIKELIPHIDDTYRTIADREHRGIEGFSQGGRGTMRLSLRYPDLFCSAAAGGGGYETERKISESGGRESATLVFAEGDNAWDLARAYSKAKTPNVEWMIYVGTKGFNYQNNLEYMAFLKSLEIPFESIVVPDVPHSGLKIYEQRCVDLMRFHAANFGLLDTAIKDE
;
A
#
# COMPACT_ATOMS: atom_id res chain seq x y z
N SER A 1 54.34 44.09 -16.19
CA SER A 1 53.73 42.80 -15.81
C SER A 1 52.23 42.97 -15.69
N PRO A 2 51.38 42.22 -16.41
CA PRO A 2 49.93 42.36 -16.30
C PRO A 2 49.37 41.44 -15.23
N SER A 3 48.43 41.99 -14.49
CA SER A 3 47.60 41.38 -13.43
C SER A 3 46.72 40.27 -13.97
N GLN A 4 46.75 39.12 -13.28
CA GLN A 4 45.81 38.02 -13.51
C GLN A 4 44.45 38.39 -12.88
N ALA A 5 43.41 38.41 -13.70
CA ALA A 5 42.06 38.55 -13.23
C ALA A 5 41.50 37.17 -12.84
N ASP A 6 41.13 37.03 -11.56
CA ASP A 6 40.44 35.87 -11.01
C ASP A 6 39.08 35.64 -11.70
N LYS A 7 38.97 34.55 -12.48
CA LYS A 7 37.68 34.04 -12.98
C LYS A 7 36.99 33.32 -11.84
N LYS A 8 36.05 33.97 -11.17
CA LYS A 8 35.10 33.31 -10.24
C LYS A 8 34.22 32.34 -11.03
N ASN A 9 34.53 31.07 -10.86
CA ASN A 9 33.74 29.99 -11.42
C ASN A 9 32.50 29.79 -10.52
N THR A 10 31.40 30.45 -10.86
CA THR A 10 30.10 30.29 -10.18
C THR A 10 29.41 29.04 -10.73
N THR A 11 29.65 27.89 -10.12
CA THR A 11 28.86 26.70 -10.36
C THR A 11 27.42 26.91 -9.83
N ARG A 12 26.52 27.26 -10.72
CA ARG A 12 25.09 27.29 -10.42
C ARG A 12 24.65 25.91 -9.96
N LYS A 13 24.27 25.76 -8.68
CA LYS A 13 23.58 24.58 -8.18
C LYS A 13 22.35 24.32 -9.06
N PRO A 14 22.12 23.07 -9.50
CA PRO A 14 20.94 22.77 -10.31
C PRO A 14 19.68 23.15 -9.52
N ARG A 15 18.82 23.97 -10.12
CA ARG A 15 17.51 24.31 -9.56
C ARG A 15 16.74 22.99 -9.38
N LYS A 16 16.43 22.62 -8.15
CA LYS A 16 15.50 21.50 -7.87
C LYS A 16 14.21 21.83 -8.63
N LYS A 17 13.83 20.99 -9.60
CA LYS A 17 12.53 21.09 -10.26
C LYS A 17 11.46 21.04 -9.17
N LYS A 18 10.51 21.98 -9.20
CA LYS A 18 9.33 21.89 -8.33
C LYS A 18 8.64 20.55 -8.62
N PRO A 19 8.22 19.82 -7.58
CA PRO A 19 7.47 18.59 -7.80
C PRO A 19 6.23 18.89 -8.65
N ALA A 20 5.88 17.95 -9.54
CA ALA A 20 4.66 18.06 -10.32
C ALA A 20 3.44 18.21 -9.39
N PRO A 21 2.42 19.00 -9.77
CA PRO A 21 1.21 19.12 -8.99
C PRO A 21 0.53 17.75 -8.89
N PHE A 22 -0.19 17.51 -7.79
CA PHE A 22 -0.97 16.29 -7.59
C PHE A 22 -2.03 16.11 -8.69
N ALA A 23 -2.19 14.86 -9.16
CA ALA A 23 -3.24 14.50 -10.09
C ALA A 23 -3.94 13.20 -9.64
N TRP A 24 -5.27 13.17 -9.75
CA TRP A 24 -6.06 11.97 -9.48
C TRP A 24 -5.99 10.91 -10.59
N VAL A 25 -5.46 11.25 -11.74
CA VAL A 25 -5.28 10.34 -12.87
C VAL A 25 -3.83 10.41 -13.34
N ASN A 26 -3.12 9.30 -13.30
CA ASN A 26 -1.74 9.18 -13.76
C ASN A 26 -1.59 7.93 -14.63
N PRO A 27 -1.56 8.08 -15.96
CA PRO A 27 -1.40 6.95 -16.87
C PRO A 27 -0.13 6.15 -16.60
N ILE A 28 -0.13 4.88 -16.98
CA ILE A 28 1.04 4.00 -16.84
C ILE A 28 2.15 4.53 -17.75
N PRO A 29 3.35 4.82 -17.20
CA PRO A 29 4.48 5.25 -18.02
C PRO A 29 4.87 4.20 -19.05
N LYS A 30 5.34 4.62 -20.20
CA LYS A 30 5.71 3.74 -21.32
C LYS A 30 6.66 2.61 -20.90
N GLN A 31 7.65 2.91 -20.06
CA GLN A 31 8.63 1.94 -19.56
C GLN A 31 8.08 0.94 -18.53
N ARG A 32 6.85 1.12 -18.09
CA ARG A 32 6.16 0.25 -17.10
C ARG A 32 4.99 -0.52 -17.70
N GLN A 33 4.77 -0.42 -18.98
CA GLN A 33 3.71 -1.17 -19.66
C GLN A 33 3.94 -2.68 -19.49
N HIS A 34 2.86 -3.41 -19.28
CA HIS A 34 2.84 -4.87 -19.22
C HIS A 34 1.51 -5.37 -19.80
N PRO A 35 1.50 -6.50 -20.54
CA PRO A 35 0.25 -6.99 -21.18
C PRO A 35 -0.90 -7.22 -20.20
N SER A 36 -0.60 -7.62 -18.96
CA SER A 36 -1.60 -7.90 -17.93
C SER A 36 -1.90 -6.71 -17.02
N LEU A 37 -1.20 -5.59 -17.17
CA LEU A 37 -1.41 -4.36 -16.43
C LEU A 37 -2.26 -3.39 -17.24
N LYS A 38 -3.37 -2.95 -16.66
CA LYS A 38 -4.29 -1.98 -17.26
C LYS A 38 -4.36 -0.72 -16.39
N HIS A 39 -4.54 0.43 -17.03
CA HIS A 39 -4.95 1.65 -16.36
C HIS A 39 -6.45 1.83 -16.55
N GLY A 40 -7.16 2.13 -15.48
CA GLY A 40 -8.57 2.42 -15.49
C GLY A 40 -8.89 3.72 -14.78
N THR A 41 -10.06 4.24 -15.03
CA THR A 41 -10.62 5.39 -14.32
C THR A 41 -12.06 5.10 -13.92
N PHE A 42 -12.52 5.79 -12.90
CA PHE A 42 -13.93 5.82 -12.53
C PHE A 42 -14.35 7.24 -12.17
N GLN A 43 -15.62 7.54 -12.38
CA GLN A 43 -16.18 8.82 -11.97
C GLN A 43 -16.41 8.81 -10.46
N SER A 44 -15.63 9.62 -9.74
CA SER A 44 -15.75 9.73 -8.29
C SER A 44 -17.04 10.43 -7.90
N PRO A 45 -17.90 9.80 -7.10
CA PRO A 45 -19.14 10.46 -6.61
C PRO A 45 -18.85 11.68 -5.73
N SER A 46 -17.79 11.62 -4.91
CA SER A 46 -17.46 12.71 -3.98
C SER A 46 -16.70 13.86 -4.64
N LEU A 47 -15.78 13.55 -5.57
CA LEU A 47 -14.93 14.55 -6.23
C LEU A 47 -15.56 15.14 -7.48
N LYS A 48 -16.54 14.46 -8.09
CA LYS A 48 -17.20 14.87 -9.34
C LYS A 48 -16.28 14.93 -10.56
N HIS A 49 -15.21 14.15 -10.54
CA HIS A 49 -14.30 13.95 -11.68
C HIS A 49 -13.70 12.56 -11.66
N GLU A 50 -12.93 12.21 -12.68
CA GLU A 50 -12.29 10.90 -12.77
C GLU A 50 -11.15 10.72 -11.77
N VAL A 51 -11.06 9.50 -11.26
CA VAL A 51 -9.96 8.98 -10.43
C VAL A 51 -9.36 7.77 -11.10
N GLY A 52 -8.02 7.73 -11.19
CA GLY A 52 -7.29 6.63 -11.81
C GLY A 52 -6.94 5.52 -10.82
N TYR A 53 -6.79 4.34 -11.37
CA TYR A 53 -6.18 3.16 -10.73
C TYR A 53 -5.41 2.36 -11.76
N ALA A 54 -4.46 1.56 -11.32
CA ALA A 54 -3.85 0.53 -12.16
C ALA A 54 -4.29 -0.85 -11.64
N ILE A 55 -4.45 -1.81 -12.54
CA ILE A 55 -4.90 -3.15 -12.18
C ILE A 55 -4.08 -4.20 -12.92
N LEU A 56 -3.51 -5.13 -12.16
CA LEU A 56 -2.86 -6.32 -12.66
C LEU A 56 -3.87 -7.47 -12.65
N LEU A 57 -4.20 -7.97 -13.83
CA LEU A 57 -5.07 -9.13 -14.00
C LEU A 57 -4.23 -10.41 -13.98
N PRO A 58 -4.67 -11.45 -13.26
CA PRO A 58 -3.90 -12.70 -13.17
C PRO A 58 -3.91 -13.48 -14.47
N PRO A 59 -2.94 -14.39 -14.68
CA PRO A 59 -3.01 -15.37 -15.75
C PRO A 59 -4.35 -16.12 -15.73
N GLY A 60 -4.92 -16.34 -16.89
CA GLY A 60 -6.24 -16.98 -17.04
C GLY A 60 -7.44 -16.05 -16.87
N TYR A 61 -7.23 -14.76 -16.55
CA TYR A 61 -8.35 -13.82 -16.45
C TYR A 61 -9.03 -13.57 -17.81
N THR A 62 -8.25 -13.37 -18.87
CA THR A 62 -8.78 -13.05 -20.21
C THR A 62 -9.02 -14.31 -21.04
N ASP A 63 -8.15 -15.31 -20.93
CA ASP A 63 -8.08 -16.49 -21.80
C ASP A 63 -8.48 -17.80 -21.11
N GLY A 64 -8.84 -17.74 -19.83
CA GLY A 64 -9.31 -18.88 -19.04
C GLY A 64 -10.83 -18.99 -18.99
N GLU A 65 -11.34 -19.56 -17.91
CA GLU A 65 -12.78 -19.72 -17.66
C GLU A 65 -13.47 -18.36 -17.55
N PRO A 66 -14.50 -18.05 -18.38
CA PRO A 66 -15.10 -16.73 -18.45
C PRO A 66 -15.75 -16.26 -17.13
N ASP A 67 -16.25 -17.18 -16.35
CA ASP A 67 -16.99 -16.89 -15.12
C ASP A 67 -16.14 -17.01 -13.86
N LYS A 68 -14.86 -17.39 -14.00
CA LYS A 68 -13.95 -17.51 -12.86
C LYS A 68 -13.72 -16.14 -12.20
N ARG A 69 -13.92 -16.09 -10.89
CA ARG A 69 -13.66 -14.93 -10.05
C ARG A 69 -12.36 -15.12 -9.28
N PHE A 70 -11.74 -14.01 -8.93
CA PHE A 70 -10.44 -13.97 -8.28
C PHE A 70 -10.47 -13.12 -7.01
N PRO A 71 -9.69 -13.48 -5.99
CA PRO A 71 -9.48 -12.57 -4.87
C PRO A 71 -8.72 -11.34 -5.32
N VAL A 72 -8.79 -10.28 -4.53
CA VAL A 72 -8.17 -8.98 -4.85
C VAL A 72 -7.33 -8.47 -3.69
N VAL A 73 -6.14 -7.98 -4.01
CA VAL A 73 -5.26 -7.25 -3.09
C VAL A 73 -5.14 -5.81 -3.58
N TYR A 74 -5.47 -4.86 -2.71
CA TYR A 74 -5.29 -3.44 -2.96
C TYR A 74 -3.90 -3.02 -2.46
N TYR A 75 -3.08 -2.49 -3.37
CA TYR A 75 -1.72 -2.07 -3.07
C TYR A 75 -1.62 -0.55 -2.94
N LEU A 76 -1.16 -0.08 -1.78
CA LEU A 76 -1.01 1.31 -1.42
C LEU A 76 0.44 1.76 -1.64
N HIS A 77 0.64 2.79 -2.46
CA HIS A 77 1.97 3.35 -2.76
C HIS A 77 2.61 4.07 -1.57
N GLY A 78 3.92 4.26 -1.65
CA GLY A 78 4.68 5.11 -0.74
C GLY A 78 4.68 6.59 -1.14
N GLY A 79 5.25 7.42 -0.27
CA GLY A 79 5.43 8.86 -0.49
C GLY A 79 4.14 9.66 -0.54
N ARG A 80 4.30 10.96 -0.75
CA ARG A 80 3.25 11.96 -1.02
C ARG A 80 3.69 12.88 -2.14
N PRO A 81 2.80 13.38 -2.96
CA PRO A 81 1.38 13.02 -3.10
C PRO A 81 1.17 11.63 -3.70
N GLY A 82 -0.10 11.21 -3.78
CA GLY A 82 -0.50 9.94 -4.34
C GLY A 82 -0.35 9.83 -5.85
N SER A 83 -0.17 8.60 -6.33
CA SER A 83 -0.31 8.22 -7.73
C SER A 83 -0.45 6.70 -7.83
N GLU A 84 -1.38 6.24 -8.63
CA GLU A 84 -1.61 4.82 -8.93
C GLU A 84 -0.45 4.17 -9.69
N SER A 85 0.44 4.96 -10.26
CA SER A 85 1.58 4.45 -11.02
C SER A 85 2.88 4.29 -10.21
N LYS A 86 2.88 4.63 -8.92
CA LYS A 86 4.11 4.63 -8.11
C LYS A 86 4.68 3.25 -7.80
N SER A 87 3.85 2.22 -7.70
CA SER A 87 4.28 0.88 -7.24
C SER A 87 4.24 -0.19 -8.32
N ILE A 88 3.90 0.16 -9.55
CA ILE A 88 3.74 -0.79 -10.67
C ILE A 88 5.06 -1.42 -11.16
N ALA A 89 6.21 -0.96 -10.67
CA ALA A 89 7.49 -1.65 -10.86
C ALA A 89 7.49 -3.09 -10.30
N LEU A 90 6.60 -3.41 -9.38
CA LEU A 90 6.42 -4.74 -8.80
C LEU A 90 5.69 -5.72 -9.74
N VAL A 91 5.00 -5.22 -10.75
CA VAL A 91 4.13 -6.01 -11.64
C VAL A 91 4.84 -7.18 -12.32
N PRO A 92 6.03 -7.04 -12.90
CA PRO A 92 6.69 -8.18 -13.55
C PRO A 92 6.93 -9.35 -12.62
N GLN A 93 7.33 -9.08 -11.36
CA GLN A 93 7.58 -10.13 -10.36
C GLN A 93 6.28 -10.77 -9.88
N MET A 94 5.25 -9.97 -9.61
CA MET A 94 3.93 -10.47 -9.22
C MET A 94 3.33 -11.36 -10.29
N HIS A 95 3.36 -10.90 -11.54
CA HIS A 95 2.84 -11.67 -12.67
C HIS A 95 3.62 -12.99 -12.87
N SER A 96 4.95 -12.93 -12.83
CA SER A 96 5.81 -14.12 -12.98
C SER A 96 5.53 -15.15 -11.89
N ALA A 97 5.33 -14.74 -10.65
CA ALA A 97 5.01 -15.66 -9.55
C ALA A 97 3.67 -16.38 -9.76
N MET A 98 2.67 -15.69 -10.31
CA MET A 98 1.38 -16.30 -10.66
C MET A 98 1.46 -17.17 -11.90
N GLU A 99 2.15 -16.73 -12.95
CA GLU A 99 2.31 -17.46 -14.21
C GLU A 99 3.07 -18.76 -14.03
N SER A 100 4.08 -18.80 -13.17
CA SER A 100 4.85 -20.00 -12.84
C SER A 100 4.10 -21.00 -11.94
N GLY A 101 2.95 -20.62 -11.42
CA GLY A 101 2.18 -21.46 -10.48
C GLY A 101 2.70 -21.45 -9.04
N GLN A 102 3.71 -20.64 -8.71
CA GLN A 102 4.21 -20.50 -7.34
C GLN A 102 3.16 -19.85 -6.42
N VAL A 103 2.28 -19.03 -7.00
CA VAL A 103 1.19 -18.34 -6.33
C VAL A 103 -0.08 -18.50 -7.15
N PRO A 104 -1.25 -18.73 -6.53
CA PRO A 104 -2.53 -18.72 -7.25
C PRO A 104 -2.82 -17.36 -7.87
N GLY A 105 -3.69 -17.34 -8.89
CA GLY A 105 -4.13 -16.10 -9.53
C GLY A 105 -4.89 -15.17 -8.58
N MET A 106 -4.43 -13.94 -8.47
CA MET A 106 -5.05 -12.87 -7.70
C MET A 106 -5.01 -11.56 -8.49
N ILE A 107 -6.04 -10.75 -8.35
CA ILE A 107 -6.05 -9.39 -8.89
C ILE A 107 -5.29 -8.48 -7.94
N TYR A 108 -4.42 -7.61 -8.46
CA TYR A 108 -3.80 -6.53 -7.70
C TYR A 108 -4.27 -5.19 -8.23
N VAL A 109 -4.80 -4.34 -7.35
CA VAL A 109 -5.24 -2.99 -7.69
C VAL A 109 -4.30 -1.99 -7.03
N PHE A 110 -3.66 -1.14 -7.84
CA PHE A 110 -2.79 -0.06 -7.36
C PHE A 110 -3.59 1.20 -7.18
N VAL A 111 -3.63 1.68 -5.95
CA VAL A 111 -4.51 2.76 -5.50
C VAL A 111 -3.81 4.11 -5.63
N ASN A 112 -4.53 5.15 -6.06
CA ASN A 112 -4.10 6.53 -5.87
C ASN A 112 -4.56 6.99 -4.48
N GLY A 113 -3.61 7.26 -3.60
CA GLY A 113 -3.88 7.59 -2.19
C GLY A 113 -4.33 9.02 -1.92
N GLY A 114 -4.52 9.81 -2.97
CA GLY A 114 -4.91 11.21 -2.82
C GLY A 114 -3.75 12.16 -2.50
N PRO A 115 -4.02 13.45 -2.31
CA PRO A 115 -3.00 14.47 -2.05
C PRO A 115 -2.17 14.21 -0.80
N VAL A 116 -2.78 13.63 0.23
CA VAL A 116 -2.11 13.21 1.47
C VAL A 116 -2.25 11.71 1.62
N SER A 117 -1.34 11.00 1.04
CA SER A 117 -1.38 9.56 0.80
C SER A 117 -2.06 8.75 1.90
N HIS A 118 -3.23 8.21 1.53
CA HIS A 118 -4.06 7.28 2.29
C HIS A 118 -4.74 7.87 3.52
N TYR A 119 -4.80 9.20 3.66
CA TYR A 119 -5.53 9.88 4.72
C TYR A 119 -6.75 10.62 4.21
N ASN A 120 -7.68 10.87 5.12
CA ASN A 120 -8.69 11.90 4.99
C ASN A 120 -8.23 13.12 5.78
N ILE A 121 -8.33 14.31 5.19
CA ILE A 121 -8.01 15.55 5.89
C ILE A 121 -9.33 16.22 6.30
N PRO A 122 -9.57 16.41 7.61
CA PRO A 122 -10.80 17.02 8.10
C PRO A 122 -11.05 18.39 7.48
N GLY A 123 -12.27 18.62 6.98
CA GLY A 123 -12.70 19.88 6.40
C GLY A 123 -12.19 20.16 4.99
N GLU A 124 -11.46 19.23 4.36
CA GLU A 124 -10.94 19.39 2.99
C GLU A 124 -11.52 18.33 2.05
N PRO A 125 -12.67 18.59 1.40
CA PRO A 125 -13.39 17.59 0.59
C PRO A 125 -12.59 17.00 -0.58
N THR A 126 -11.58 17.71 -1.07
CA THR A 126 -10.70 17.25 -2.15
C THR A 126 -9.51 16.41 -1.67
N LYS A 127 -9.36 16.23 -0.36
CA LYS A 127 -8.25 15.50 0.27
C LYS A 127 -8.76 14.34 1.13
N GLN A 128 -9.66 13.54 0.57
CA GLN A 128 -10.27 12.40 1.24
C GLN A 128 -9.79 11.08 0.58
N GLY A 129 -8.47 10.92 0.48
CA GLY A 129 -7.86 9.78 -0.22
C GLY A 129 -8.27 8.41 0.35
N ALA A 130 -8.42 8.29 1.66
CA ALA A 130 -8.86 7.07 2.29
C ALA A 130 -10.32 6.74 1.91
N ASP A 131 -11.22 7.71 1.96
CA ASP A 131 -12.63 7.49 1.61
C ASP A 131 -12.83 7.22 0.11
N VAL A 132 -12.09 7.89 -0.76
CA VAL A 132 -12.11 7.60 -2.21
C VAL A 132 -11.73 6.15 -2.47
N PHE A 133 -10.71 5.64 -1.79
CA PHE A 133 -10.34 4.23 -1.87
C PHE A 133 -11.42 3.31 -1.31
N ILE A 134 -11.76 3.48 -0.05
CA ILE A 134 -12.61 2.54 0.70
C ILE A 134 -14.07 2.56 0.20
N LYS A 135 -14.61 3.74 -0.03
CA LYS A 135 -16.05 3.92 -0.31
C LYS A 135 -16.38 3.98 -1.79
N GLU A 136 -15.42 4.27 -2.65
CA GLU A 136 -15.67 4.49 -4.07
C GLU A 136 -14.90 3.51 -4.98
N LEU A 137 -13.59 3.35 -4.79
CA LEU A 137 -12.80 2.45 -5.64
C LEU A 137 -13.16 0.98 -5.41
N ILE A 138 -13.25 0.52 -4.18
CA ILE A 138 -13.57 -0.89 -3.89
C ILE A 138 -14.89 -1.31 -4.54
N PRO A 139 -16.01 -0.58 -4.37
CA PRO A 139 -17.26 -0.91 -5.07
C PRO A 139 -17.11 -0.88 -6.59
N HIS A 140 -16.40 0.09 -7.15
CA HIS A 140 -16.17 0.17 -8.59
C HIS A 140 -15.43 -1.05 -9.13
N ILE A 141 -14.39 -1.51 -8.44
CA ILE A 141 -13.62 -2.69 -8.84
C ILE A 141 -14.49 -3.95 -8.80
N ASP A 142 -15.25 -4.13 -7.73
CA ASP A 142 -16.15 -5.28 -7.57
C ASP A 142 -17.25 -5.30 -8.64
N ASP A 143 -17.75 -4.14 -9.06
CA ASP A 143 -18.77 -4.02 -10.12
C ASP A 143 -18.18 -4.20 -11.54
N THR A 144 -16.91 -3.90 -11.72
CA THR A 144 -16.27 -3.85 -13.06
C THR A 144 -15.50 -5.12 -13.40
N TYR A 145 -14.88 -5.74 -12.42
CA TYR A 145 -14.01 -6.91 -12.61
C TYR A 145 -14.56 -8.15 -11.93
N ARG A 146 -14.09 -9.32 -12.34
CA ARG A 146 -14.46 -10.60 -11.75
C ARG A 146 -13.74 -10.85 -10.42
N THR A 147 -14.00 -10.03 -9.44
CA THR A 147 -13.56 -10.24 -8.07
C THR A 147 -14.49 -11.19 -7.32
N ILE A 148 -13.94 -11.86 -6.30
CA ILE A 148 -14.76 -12.46 -5.25
C ILE A 148 -15.03 -11.33 -4.26
N ALA A 149 -16.20 -10.71 -4.38
CA ALA A 149 -16.52 -9.44 -3.73
C ALA A 149 -16.96 -9.62 -2.26
N ASP A 150 -16.12 -10.28 -1.48
CA ASP A 150 -16.34 -10.46 -0.05
C ASP A 150 -15.06 -10.20 0.73
N ARG A 151 -15.19 -10.08 2.05
CA ARG A 151 -14.10 -9.81 2.98
C ARG A 151 -13.02 -10.90 2.95
N GLU A 152 -13.44 -12.17 2.87
CA GLU A 152 -12.55 -13.35 2.94
C GLU A 152 -11.63 -13.46 1.74
N HIS A 153 -11.90 -12.69 0.68
CA HIS A 153 -11.10 -12.68 -0.55
C HIS A 153 -10.59 -11.28 -0.90
N ARG A 154 -10.53 -10.40 0.09
CA ARG A 154 -10.02 -9.03 -0.06
C ARG A 154 -8.86 -8.78 0.88
N GLY A 155 -7.71 -8.41 0.30
CA GLY A 155 -6.49 -8.06 1.01
C GLY A 155 -6.09 -6.61 0.75
N ILE A 156 -5.21 -6.12 1.60
CA ILE A 156 -4.60 -4.80 1.50
C ILE A 156 -3.11 -4.92 1.78
N GLU A 157 -2.31 -4.22 1.03
CA GLU A 157 -0.87 -4.20 1.18
C GLU A 157 -0.31 -2.84 0.81
N GLY A 158 0.89 -2.53 1.24
CA GLY A 158 1.61 -1.32 0.81
C GLY A 158 2.94 -1.18 1.51
N PHE A 159 3.73 -0.22 1.03
CA PHE A 159 5.07 0.04 1.56
C PHE A 159 5.23 1.51 1.95
N SER A 160 5.96 1.79 3.04
CA SER A 160 6.24 3.13 3.56
C SER A 160 4.95 3.88 3.96
N GLN A 161 4.59 4.97 3.32
CA GLN A 161 3.27 5.61 3.51
C GLN A 161 2.13 4.61 3.26
N GLY A 162 2.30 3.72 2.27
CA GLY A 162 1.36 2.64 1.99
C GLY A 162 1.35 1.55 3.06
N GLY A 163 2.47 1.31 3.73
CA GLY A 163 2.56 0.35 4.83
C GLY A 163 1.77 0.82 6.06
N ARG A 164 1.99 2.05 6.52
CA ARG A 164 1.21 2.61 7.62
C ARG A 164 -0.26 2.84 7.24
N GLY A 165 -0.52 3.16 5.97
CA GLY A 165 -1.89 3.23 5.44
C GLY A 165 -2.60 1.88 5.46
N THR A 166 -1.90 0.82 5.08
CA THR A 166 -2.40 -0.57 5.18
C THR A 166 -2.76 -0.92 6.62
N MET A 167 -1.89 -0.62 7.56
CA MET A 167 -2.15 -0.89 8.98
C MET A 167 -3.36 -0.10 9.48
N ARG A 168 -3.42 1.22 9.23
CA ARG A 168 -4.54 2.07 9.65
C ARG A 168 -5.87 1.61 9.08
N LEU A 169 -5.93 1.40 7.78
CA LEU A 169 -7.18 1.08 7.10
C LEU A 169 -7.67 -0.33 7.43
N SER A 170 -6.80 -1.30 7.60
CA SER A 170 -7.19 -2.65 8.03
C SER A 170 -7.67 -2.70 9.49
N LEU A 171 -7.07 -1.90 10.37
CA LEU A 171 -7.51 -1.76 11.76
C LEU A 171 -8.86 -1.02 11.86
N ARG A 172 -9.07 -0.03 11.01
CA ARG A 172 -10.32 0.77 10.99
C ARG A 172 -11.47 0.05 10.32
N TYR A 173 -11.19 -0.73 9.27
CA TYR A 173 -12.17 -1.46 8.46
C TYR A 173 -11.89 -2.97 8.46
N PRO A 174 -11.84 -3.63 9.63
CA PRO A 174 -11.57 -5.05 9.69
C PRO A 174 -12.67 -5.90 9.05
N ASP A 175 -13.84 -5.33 8.83
CA ASP A 175 -14.98 -5.91 8.12
C ASP A 175 -14.82 -5.91 6.58
N LEU A 176 -13.83 -5.20 6.04
CA LEU A 176 -13.55 -5.15 4.61
C LEU A 176 -12.38 -6.04 4.16
N PHE A 177 -11.44 -6.32 5.05
CA PHE A 177 -10.20 -7.03 4.72
C PHE A 177 -9.95 -8.20 5.66
N CYS A 178 -9.59 -9.36 5.13
CA CYS A 178 -9.14 -10.49 5.95
C CYS A 178 -7.62 -10.58 6.04
N SER A 179 -6.88 -9.94 5.14
CA SER A 179 -5.43 -10.08 4.99
C SER A 179 -4.79 -8.71 4.76
N ALA A 180 -3.79 -8.38 5.55
CA ALA A 180 -3.10 -7.08 5.47
C ALA A 180 -1.59 -7.25 5.63
N ALA A 181 -0.81 -6.80 4.65
CA ALA A 181 0.65 -6.85 4.67
C ALA A 181 1.24 -5.43 4.66
N ALA A 182 1.73 -4.97 5.79
CA ALA A 182 2.24 -3.62 6.00
C ALA A 182 3.78 -3.59 5.94
N GLY A 183 4.32 -3.04 4.88
CA GLY A 183 5.75 -2.96 4.64
C GLY A 183 6.36 -1.62 5.04
N GLY A 184 7.41 -1.63 5.85
CA GLY A 184 8.24 -0.47 6.17
C GLY A 184 7.46 0.77 6.62
N GLY A 185 6.42 0.62 7.40
CA GLY A 185 5.54 1.71 7.82
C GLY A 185 6.24 2.76 8.67
N GLY A 186 5.83 4.01 8.52
CA GLY A 186 6.36 5.14 9.28
C GLY A 186 5.75 5.26 10.67
N TYR A 187 5.93 4.27 11.53
CA TYR A 187 5.24 4.18 12.82
C TYR A 187 5.70 5.20 13.85
N GLU A 188 6.91 5.73 13.74
CA GLU A 188 7.33 6.84 14.60
C GLU A 188 6.52 8.10 14.34
N THR A 189 6.26 8.43 13.07
CA THR A 189 5.39 9.55 12.72
C THR A 189 3.97 9.31 13.21
N GLU A 190 3.44 8.10 13.02
CA GLU A 190 2.10 7.73 13.52
C GLU A 190 2.00 7.86 15.06
N ARG A 191 3.07 7.53 15.80
CA ARG A 191 3.12 7.74 17.25
C ARG A 191 3.08 9.22 17.62
N LYS A 192 3.85 10.06 16.92
CA LYS A 192 3.82 11.52 17.12
C LYS A 192 2.43 12.10 16.86
N ILE A 193 1.74 11.61 15.83
CA ILE A 193 0.35 12.01 15.55
C ILE A 193 -0.57 11.62 16.71
N SER A 194 -0.43 10.41 17.25
CA SER A 194 -1.18 9.96 18.43
C SER A 194 -0.93 10.86 19.63
N GLU A 195 0.33 11.14 19.95
CA GLU A 195 0.75 11.94 21.12
C GLU A 195 0.37 13.43 20.99
N SER A 196 0.13 13.93 19.79
CA SER A 196 -0.19 15.34 19.52
C SER A 196 -1.67 15.61 19.26
N GLY A 197 -2.54 14.62 19.38
CA GLY A 197 -3.97 14.76 19.07
C GLY A 197 -4.27 14.97 17.59
N GLY A 198 -3.45 14.42 16.71
CA GLY A 198 -3.68 14.42 15.25
C GLY A 198 -2.67 15.23 14.44
N ARG A 199 -1.67 15.84 15.04
CA ARG A 199 -0.73 16.73 14.31
C ARG A 199 0.50 15.98 13.82
N GLU A 200 0.73 15.95 12.52
CA GLU A 200 2.03 15.58 11.95
C GLU A 200 2.97 16.79 11.87
N SER A 201 2.40 17.94 11.57
CA SER A 201 3.13 19.22 11.45
C SER A 201 2.19 20.39 11.75
N ALA A 202 2.73 21.62 11.66
CA ALA A 202 1.92 22.83 11.83
C ALA A 202 0.79 22.97 10.79
N THR A 203 0.98 22.40 9.58
CA THR A 203 0.06 22.54 8.44
C THR A 203 -0.71 21.26 8.12
N LEU A 204 -0.39 20.15 8.74
CA LEU A 204 -1.01 18.86 8.46
C LEU A 204 -1.58 18.24 9.73
N VAL A 205 -2.90 18.32 9.83
CA VAL A 205 -3.67 17.84 10.97
C VAL A 205 -4.65 16.77 10.51
N PHE A 206 -4.59 15.61 11.13
CA PHE A 206 -5.48 14.48 10.89
C PHE A 206 -6.61 14.45 11.92
N ALA A 207 -7.63 13.66 11.65
CA ALA A 207 -8.64 13.38 12.66
C ALA A 207 -7.99 12.73 13.90
N GLU A 208 -8.44 13.11 15.08
CA GLU A 208 -7.99 12.48 16.33
C GLU A 208 -8.27 10.97 16.29
N GLY A 209 -7.29 10.18 16.69
CA GLY A 209 -7.37 8.72 16.65
C GLY A 209 -7.10 8.08 15.27
N ASP A 210 -6.94 8.86 14.21
CA ASP A 210 -6.64 8.33 12.86
C ASP A 210 -5.14 8.10 12.67
N ASN A 211 -4.62 7.18 13.44
CA ASN A 211 -3.24 6.73 13.38
C ASN A 211 -3.13 5.24 13.79
N ALA A 212 -2.04 4.60 13.40
CA ALA A 212 -1.85 3.18 13.63
C ALA A 212 -1.80 2.77 15.10
N TRP A 213 -1.40 3.67 16.01
CA TRP A 213 -1.30 3.37 17.44
C TRP A 213 -2.68 3.39 18.12
N ASP A 214 -3.44 4.45 17.93
CA ASP A 214 -4.77 4.58 18.52
C ASP A 214 -5.75 3.57 17.94
N LEU A 215 -5.69 3.32 16.63
CA LEU A 215 -6.54 2.34 15.96
C LEU A 215 -6.23 0.91 16.43
N ALA A 216 -4.96 0.58 16.68
CA ALA A 216 -4.61 -0.72 17.26
C ALA A 216 -5.16 -0.88 18.67
N ARG A 217 -5.09 0.16 19.51
CA ARG A 217 -5.71 0.14 20.86
C ARG A 217 -7.23 -0.05 20.78
N ALA A 218 -7.89 0.62 19.85
CA ALA A 218 -9.33 0.47 19.66
C ALA A 218 -9.70 -0.93 19.17
N TYR A 219 -8.96 -1.46 18.19
CA TYR A 219 -9.16 -2.81 17.68
C TYR A 219 -8.92 -3.89 18.75
N SER A 220 -7.91 -3.75 19.60
CA SER A 220 -7.56 -4.73 20.62
C SER A 220 -8.69 -5.03 21.61
N LYS A 221 -9.64 -4.13 21.75
CA LYS A 221 -10.81 -4.30 22.64
C LYS A 221 -11.83 -5.28 22.07
N ALA A 222 -12.02 -5.29 20.77
CA ALA A 222 -13.03 -6.13 20.10
C ALA A 222 -12.43 -7.35 19.39
N LYS A 223 -11.27 -7.21 18.77
CA LYS A 223 -10.54 -8.23 17.96
C LYS A 223 -11.40 -8.91 16.89
N THR A 224 -12.44 -8.24 16.43
CA THR A 224 -13.39 -8.78 15.47
C THR A 224 -13.84 -7.71 14.48
N PRO A 225 -14.02 -8.06 13.20
CA PRO A 225 -13.59 -9.34 12.61
C PRO A 225 -12.07 -9.54 12.70
N ASN A 226 -11.61 -10.80 12.75
CA ASN A 226 -10.17 -11.09 12.79
C ASN A 226 -9.51 -10.80 11.45
N VAL A 227 -8.47 -9.98 11.46
CA VAL A 227 -7.60 -9.72 10.30
C VAL A 227 -6.27 -10.42 10.52
N GLU A 228 -5.74 -11.05 9.49
CA GLU A 228 -4.39 -11.61 9.49
C GLU A 228 -3.40 -10.55 9.03
N TRP A 229 -2.46 -10.17 9.89
CA TRP A 229 -1.43 -9.16 9.62
C TRP A 229 -0.08 -9.76 9.36
N MET A 230 0.62 -9.17 8.37
CA MET A 230 2.05 -9.32 8.13
C MET A 230 2.71 -7.93 8.23
N ILE A 231 3.84 -7.86 8.93
CA ILE A 231 4.71 -6.67 8.91
C ILE A 231 6.04 -7.09 8.27
N TYR A 232 6.48 -6.38 7.24
CA TYR A 232 7.76 -6.66 6.60
C TYR A 232 8.62 -5.40 6.52
N VAL A 233 9.93 -5.57 6.72
CA VAL A 233 10.88 -4.47 6.75
C VAL A 233 12.30 -4.95 6.45
N GLY A 234 13.10 -4.10 5.81
CA GLY A 234 14.53 -4.33 5.62
C GLY A 234 15.35 -3.80 6.80
N THR A 235 16.36 -4.53 7.23
CA THR A 235 17.17 -4.16 8.41
C THR A 235 17.98 -2.89 8.23
N LYS A 236 18.26 -2.46 7.00
CA LYS A 236 18.92 -1.19 6.68
C LYS A 236 17.95 -0.05 6.35
N GLY A 237 16.66 -0.28 6.47
CA GLY A 237 15.67 0.78 6.35
C GLY A 237 15.77 1.77 7.51
N PHE A 238 15.59 3.07 7.22
CA PHE A 238 15.68 4.13 8.24
C PHE A 238 14.62 3.99 9.34
N ASN A 239 13.54 3.28 9.08
CA ASN A 239 12.44 3.03 10.02
C ASN A 239 12.42 1.59 10.58
N TYR A 240 13.50 0.83 10.39
CA TYR A 240 13.58 -0.55 10.90
C TYR A 240 13.30 -0.62 12.39
N GLN A 241 13.96 0.22 13.18
CA GLN A 241 13.80 0.22 14.64
C GLN A 241 12.36 0.53 15.07
N ASN A 242 11.70 1.50 14.45
CA ASN A 242 10.31 1.79 14.83
C ASN A 242 9.30 0.76 14.29
N ASN A 243 9.63 -0.01 13.27
CA ASN A 243 8.86 -1.20 12.93
C ASN A 243 8.95 -2.27 14.04
N LEU A 244 10.14 -2.51 14.60
CA LEU A 244 10.30 -3.42 15.74
C LEU A 244 9.52 -2.93 16.98
N GLU A 245 9.55 -1.64 17.26
CA GLU A 245 8.79 -1.02 18.35
C GLU A 245 7.27 -1.20 18.15
N TYR A 246 6.78 -1.01 16.92
CA TYR A 246 5.37 -1.23 16.60
C TYR A 246 4.97 -2.71 16.72
N MET A 247 5.83 -3.64 16.28
CA MET A 247 5.61 -5.07 16.50
C MET A 247 5.52 -5.41 17.99
N ALA A 248 6.41 -4.86 18.82
CA ALA A 248 6.34 -5.03 20.27
C ALA A 248 5.06 -4.45 20.86
N PHE A 249 4.60 -3.32 20.34
CA PHE A 249 3.34 -2.71 20.73
C PHE A 249 2.13 -3.59 20.39
N LEU A 250 2.06 -4.14 19.18
CA LEU A 250 1.00 -5.08 18.81
C LEU A 250 0.99 -6.32 19.72
N LYS A 251 2.16 -6.85 20.05
CA LYS A 251 2.28 -7.97 21.03
C LYS A 251 1.73 -7.59 22.40
N SER A 252 2.02 -6.36 22.86
CA SER A 252 1.49 -5.87 24.15
C SER A 252 -0.03 -5.76 24.19
N LEU A 253 -0.65 -5.61 23.01
CA LEU A 253 -2.11 -5.59 22.83
C LEU A 253 -2.69 -6.97 22.50
N GLU A 254 -1.84 -8.01 22.47
CA GLU A 254 -2.23 -9.37 22.08
C GLU A 254 -2.88 -9.43 20.69
N ILE A 255 -2.42 -8.56 19.75
CA ILE A 255 -2.80 -8.60 18.35
C ILE A 255 -1.78 -9.47 17.61
N PRO A 256 -2.18 -10.64 17.07
CA PRO A 256 -1.26 -11.53 16.37
C PRO A 256 -0.84 -10.93 15.01
N PHE A 257 0.39 -11.20 14.62
CA PHE A 257 0.92 -10.87 13.30
C PHE A 257 2.07 -11.79 12.93
N GLU A 258 2.30 -11.96 11.64
CA GLU A 258 3.52 -12.55 11.11
C GLU A 258 4.51 -11.43 10.74
N SER A 259 5.80 -11.76 10.65
CA SER A 259 6.81 -10.79 10.21
C SER A 259 7.81 -11.37 9.24
N ILE A 260 8.25 -10.53 8.31
CA ILE A 260 9.38 -10.79 7.40
C ILE A 260 10.38 -9.66 7.61
N VAL A 261 11.53 -10.01 8.18
CA VAL A 261 12.65 -9.10 8.36
C VAL A 261 13.75 -9.49 7.37
N VAL A 262 14.04 -8.62 6.41
CA VAL A 262 14.98 -8.92 5.32
C VAL A 262 16.34 -8.34 5.64
N PRO A 263 17.37 -9.18 5.89
CA PRO A 263 18.71 -8.72 6.21
C PRO A 263 19.31 -7.86 5.09
N ASP A 264 20.03 -6.81 5.49
CA ASP A 264 20.82 -5.94 4.60
C ASP A 264 20.04 -5.21 3.50
N VAL A 265 18.72 -5.15 3.59
CA VAL A 265 17.87 -4.44 2.63
C VAL A 265 17.53 -3.05 3.18
N PRO A 266 17.71 -1.99 2.37
CA PRO A 266 17.34 -0.63 2.72
C PRO A 266 15.82 -0.42 2.66
N HIS A 267 15.37 0.82 2.85
CA HIS A 267 13.97 1.22 2.72
C HIS A 267 13.52 1.19 1.25
N SER A 268 13.26 -0.01 0.77
CA SER A 268 12.88 -0.27 -0.63
C SER A 268 11.92 -1.46 -0.73
N GLY A 269 10.67 -1.18 -1.02
CA GLY A 269 9.66 -2.21 -1.29
C GLY A 269 10.05 -3.08 -2.48
N LEU A 270 10.63 -2.48 -3.53
CA LEU A 270 11.10 -3.23 -4.70
C LEU A 270 12.18 -4.26 -4.33
N LYS A 271 13.18 -3.89 -3.54
CA LYS A 271 14.25 -4.81 -3.13
C LYS A 271 13.75 -5.91 -2.21
N ILE A 272 12.78 -5.63 -1.36
CA ILE A 272 12.11 -6.67 -0.56
C ILE A 272 11.37 -7.64 -1.48
N TYR A 273 10.63 -7.14 -2.46
CA TYR A 273 9.91 -7.97 -3.43
C TYR A 273 10.84 -8.80 -4.31
N GLU A 274 12.01 -8.30 -4.67
CA GLU A 274 13.02 -9.08 -5.40
C GLU A 274 13.43 -10.35 -4.66
N GLN A 275 13.41 -10.35 -3.34
CA GLN A 275 13.80 -11.49 -2.51
C GLN A 275 12.60 -12.29 -1.97
N ARG A 276 11.49 -11.65 -1.68
CA ARG A 276 10.38 -12.21 -0.89
C ARG A 276 9.00 -12.08 -1.55
N CYS A 277 8.95 -11.81 -2.85
CA CYS A 277 7.70 -11.65 -3.60
C CYS A 277 6.73 -12.81 -3.39
N VAL A 278 7.21 -14.04 -3.58
CA VAL A 278 6.39 -15.25 -3.45
C VAL A 278 5.85 -15.40 -2.04
N ASP A 279 6.66 -15.16 -1.02
CA ASP A 279 6.22 -15.26 0.38
C ASP A 279 5.12 -14.25 0.71
N LEU A 280 5.25 -13.00 0.25
CA LEU A 280 4.26 -11.95 0.47
C LEU A 280 2.95 -12.25 -0.26
N MET A 281 3.01 -12.72 -1.50
CA MET A 281 1.83 -13.11 -2.26
C MET A 281 1.17 -14.36 -1.68
N ARG A 282 1.94 -15.36 -1.25
CA ARG A 282 1.42 -16.56 -0.60
C ARG A 282 0.77 -16.26 0.75
N PHE A 283 1.24 -15.27 1.48
CA PHE A 283 0.57 -14.80 2.70
C PHE A 283 -0.89 -14.45 2.42
N HIS A 284 -1.14 -13.62 1.41
CA HIS A 284 -2.50 -13.29 1.02
C HIS A 284 -3.28 -14.52 0.52
N ALA A 285 -2.67 -15.30 -0.36
CA ALA A 285 -3.31 -16.49 -0.93
C ALA A 285 -3.72 -17.51 0.16
N ALA A 286 -2.89 -17.70 1.18
CA ALA A 286 -3.21 -18.56 2.32
C ALA A 286 -4.42 -18.02 3.10
N ASN A 287 -4.44 -16.72 3.37
CA ASN A 287 -5.54 -16.07 4.08
C ASN A 287 -6.86 -16.10 3.29
N PHE A 288 -6.78 -16.16 1.97
CA PHE A 288 -7.94 -16.35 1.09
C PHE A 288 -8.38 -17.82 0.95
N GLY A 289 -7.70 -18.75 1.63
CA GLY A 289 -8.01 -20.18 1.53
C GLY A 289 -7.64 -20.83 0.19
N LEU A 290 -6.69 -20.24 -0.57
CA LEU A 290 -6.29 -20.71 -1.89
C LEU A 290 -5.07 -21.63 -1.89
N LEU A 291 -4.41 -21.81 -0.76
CA LEU A 291 -3.29 -22.74 -0.61
C LEU A 291 -3.78 -23.98 0.15
N ASP A 292 -3.40 -25.15 -0.38
CA ASP A 292 -3.57 -26.38 0.39
C ASP A 292 -2.82 -26.22 1.71
N THR A 293 -3.51 -26.45 2.82
CA THR A 293 -2.86 -26.63 4.11
C THR A 293 -1.96 -27.84 3.94
N ALA A 294 -0.64 -27.61 3.83
CA ALA A 294 0.31 -28.71 3.91
C ALA A 294 -0.04 -29.49 5.17
N ILE A 295 -0.39 -30.75 5.02
CA ILE A 295 -0.49 -31.69 6.11
C ILE A 295 0.83 -31.53 6.87
N LYS A 296 0.75 -31.04 8.09
CA LYS A 296 1.88 -31.10 9.01
C LYS A 296 2.00 -32.57 9.34
N ASP A 297 2.74 -33.28 8.48
CA ASP A 297 3.22 -34.60 8.85
C ASP A 297 4.21 -34.41 9.99
N GLU A 298 3.92 -35.04 11.05
CA GLU A 298 4.41 -35.25 12.40
C GLU A 298 5.88 -34.93 12.71
#